data_621c42785b40a56ed2ee11a672cfe4d7
#
_entry.id   621c42785b40a56ed2ee11a672cfe4d7
#
_cell.length_a   1.000
_cell.length_b   1.000
_cell.length_c   1.000
_cell.angle_alpha   90.00
_cell.angle_beta   90.00
_cell.angle_gamma   90.00
#
_symmetry.space_group_name_H-M   'P 1'
#
loop_
_entity.id
_entity.type
_entity.pdbx_description
1 polymer ?
#
loop_
_entity_poly.entity_id
_entity_poly.type
_entity_poly.pdbx_seq_one_letter_code
_entity_poly.pdbx_strand_id
1 'polypeptide(L)'
;LRPDRKSAGARVLVTAREILRGRSTLKHALTGVDCDRLPEEKTRGITIELGFAPLQLPSGLRLSLIDVPGHERLVHTMVSGATGIDLVLFVVAADEGIMPQSREHLAICDLLGIERGVVALTKADAVDPDLLELAQLEVAEELERTCLSGAPIVPVSALTGQGLDELRAALEACALEAPARTLRDGPAWLAVD
;
A
#
# COMPACT_ATOMS: atom_id res chain seq x y z
N LEU A 1 -23.03 10.06 21.36
CA LEU A 1 -22.15 10.80 20.42
C LEU A 1 -21.23 9.77 19.77
N ARG A 2 -21.44 9.44 18.49
CA ARG A 2 -20.47 8.62 17.75
C ARG A 2 -19.24 9.50 17.50
N PRO A 3 -18.01 9.02 17.81
CA PRO A 3 -16.81 9.77 17.47
C PRO A 3 -16.79 10.02 15.96
N ASP A 4 -16.46 11.24 15.59
CA ASP A 4 -16.41 11.67 14.20
C ASP A 4 -15.41 10.78 13.46
N ARG A 5 -15.84 10.02 12.44
CA ARG A 5 -15.00 9.11 11.64
C ARG A 5 -13.80 9.83 11.00
N LYS A 6 -13.82 11.14 10.95
CA LYS A 6 -12.76 11.98 10.37
C LYS A 6 -11.49 12.08 11.24
N SER A 7 -11.54 11.68 12.50
CA SER A 7 -10.39 11.80 13.41
C SER A 7 -9.54 10.53 13.57
N ALA A 8 -10.05 9.36 13.19
CA ALA A 8 -9.30 8.11 13.23
C ALA A 8 -8.77 7.81 11.83
N GLY A 9 -7.53 8.15 11.55
CA GLY A 9 -6.88 7.83 10.29
C GLY A 9 -6.71 6.31 10.11
N ALA A 10 -7.08 5.78 8.94
CA ALA A 10 -6.81 4.39 8.60
C ALA A 10 -5.30 4.17 8.35
N ARG A 11 -4.79 3.01 8.73
CA ARG A 11 -3.41 2.59 8.48
C ARG A 11 -3.36 1.75 7.22
N VAL A 12 -2.59 2.20 6.26
CA VAL A 12 -2.42 1.55 4.96
C VAL A 12 -1.04 0.93 4.90
N LEU A 13 -0.99 -0.39 4.79
CA LEU A 13 0.24 -1.09 4.48
C LEU A 13 0.54 -0.92 2.99
N VAL A 14 1.68 -0.35 2.66
CA VAL A 14 2.15 -0.28 1.29
C VAL A 14 3.08 -1.44 1.03
N THR A 15 2.66 -2.40 0.20
CA THR A 15 3.50 -3.50 -0.21
C THR A 15 3.93 -3.30 -1.65
N ALA A 16 5.20 -3.13 -1.88
CA ALA A 16 5.75 -3.12 -3.21
C ALA A 16 7.15 -3.70 -3.20
N ARG A 17 7.49 -4.43 -4.25
CA ARG A 17 8.86 -4.60 -4.65
C ARG A 17 9.08 -3.98 -6.02
N GLU A 18 9.38 -2.73 -6.04
CA GLU A 18 10.16 -2.16 -7.13
C GLU A 18 11.60 -1.99 -6.62
N ILE A 19 12.48 -2.86 -7.08
CA ILE A 19 13.90 -2.61 -7.01
C ILE A 19 14.13 -1.36 -7.87
N LEU A 20 14.50 -0.28 -7.21
CA LEU A 20 15.22 0.86 -7.75
C LEU A 20 14.51 2.15 -8.17
N ARG A 21 13.21 2.35 -8.29
CA ARG A 21 12.70 3.74 -8.51
C ARG A 21 11.18 3.98 -8.43
N GLY A 22 10.35 2.98 -8.51
CA GLY A 22 8.90 3.22 -8.65
C GLY A 22 8.16 3.49 -7.34
N ARG A 23 8.52 2.82 -6.25
CA ARG A 23 7.81 2.89 -4.96
C ARG A 23 7.96 4.24 -4.26
N SER A 24 9.18 4.71 -4.13
CA SER A 24 9.47 6.04 -3.58
C SER A 24 8.82 7.11 -4.43
N THR A 25 8.78 6.91 -5.76
CA THR A 25 8.15 7.82 -6.70
C THR A 25 6.63 7.85 -6.53
N LEU A 26 5.95 6.70 -6.39
CA LEU A 26 4.51 6.64 -6.16
C LEU A 26 4.13 7.26 -4.81
N LYS A 27 4.85 6.92 -3.74
CA LYS A 27 4.61 7.52 -2.42
C LYS A 27 4.80 9.04 -2.45
N HIS A 28 5.87 9.50 -3.07
CA HIS A 28 6.12 10.93 -3.25
C HIS A 28 5.00 11.60 -4.05
N ALA A 29 4.54 10.97 -5.14
CA ALA A 29 3.44 11.48 -5.96
C ALA A 29 2.10 11.53 -5.21
N LEU A 30 1.87 10.59 -4.29
CA LEU A 30 0.66 10.56 -3.46
C LEU A 30 0.72 11.54 -2.29
N THR A 31 1.85 11.63 -1.60
CA THR A 31 1.96 12.33 -0.30
C THR A 31 2.69 13.66 -0.37
N GLY A 32 3.46 13.90 -1.44
CA GLY A 32 4.39 15.03 -1.54
C GLY A 32 5.61 14.94 -0.60
N VAL A 33 5.77 13.82 0.13
CA VAL A 33 6.85 13.64 1.10
C VAL A 33 7.89 12.66 0.56
N ASP A 34 9.15 13.07 0.57
CA ASP A 34 10.30 12.17 0.31
C ASP A 34 10.53 11.30 1.55
N CYS A 35 10.22 10.01 1.44
CA CYS A 35 10.30 9.06 2.55
C CYS A 35 11.70 8.47 2.72
N ASP A 36 12.59 8.63 1.74
CA ASP A 36 13.97 8.13 1.80
C ASP A 36 14.83 9.07 2.65
N ARG A 37 14.83 8.84 3.96
CA ARG A 37 15.51 9.71 4.94
C ARG A 37 16.99 9.39 5.11
N LEU A 38 17.39 8.13 4.90
CA LEU A 38 18.76 7.71 5.12
C LEU A 38 19.62 7.88 3.87
N PRO A 39 20.86 8.40 3.99
CA PRO A 39 21.79 8.49 2.87
C PRO A 39 22.07 7.13 2.21
N GLU A 40 22.04 6.05 3.00
CA GLU A 40 22.23 4.67 2.54
C GLU A 40 21.03 4.17 1.72
N GLU A 41 19.82 4.56 2.05
CA GLU A 41 18.62 4.26 1.28
C GLU A 41 18.70 4.93 -0.10
N LYS A 42 19.12 6.19 -0.15
CA LYS A 42 19.32 6.94 -1.40
C LYS A 42 20.40 6.34 -2.29
N THR A 43 21.45 5.78 -1.69
CA THR A 43 22.58 5.20 -2.43
C THR A 43 22.29 3.78 -2.93
N ARG A 44 21.56 2.99 -2.16
CA ARG A 44 21.26 1.58 -2.47
C ARG A 44 19.87 1.36 -3.07
N GLY A 45 18.99 2.36 -3.03
CA GLY A 45 17.60 2.26 -3.51
C GLY A 45 16.75 1.26 -2.72
N ILE A 46 17.14 0.91 -1.50
CA ILE A 46 16.47 -0.08 -0.64
C ILE A 46 16.01 0.64 0.62
N THR A 47 14.72 0.58 0.94
CA THR A 47 14.19 1.03 2.23
C THR A 47 14.66 0.08 3.32
N ILE A 48 15.35 0.58 4.32
CA ILE A 48 15.93 -0.21 5.43
C ILE A 48 15.03 -0.16 6.65
N GLU A 49 14.33 0.96 6.86
CA GLU A 49 13.44 1.18 8.00
C GLU A 49 11.97 1.33 7.56
N LEU A 50 11.04 1.12 8.51
CA LEU A 50 9.63 1.39 8.29
C LEU A 50 9.43 2.89 7.99
N GLY A 51 9.01 3.20 6.78
CA GLY A 51 8.65 4.55 6.38
C GLY A 51 7.20 4.86 6.74
N PHE A 52 6.96 5.99 7.41
CA PHE A 52 5.61 6.48 7.68
C PHE A 52 5.39 7.76 6.89
N ALA A 53 4.32 7.80 6.09
CA ALA A 53 3.94 8.99 5.35
C ALA A 53 2.44 9.27 5.54
N PRO A 54 2.07 10.48 5.96
CA PRO A 54 0.66 10.86 6.01
C PRO A 54 0.17 11.17 4.60
N LEU A 55 -0.98 10.59 4.23
CA LEU A 55 -1.73 10.92 3.03
C LEU A 55 -3.04 11.59 3.44
N GLN A 56 -3.24 12.80 3.01
CA GLN A 56 -4.52 13.50 3.18
C GLN A 56 -5.33 13.38 1.90
N LEU A 57 -6.53 12.85 2.03
CA LEU A 57 -7.47 12.69 0.92
C LEU A 57 -8.35 13.94 0.75
N PRO A 58 -8.94 14.16 -0.44
CA PRO A 58 -9.78 15.33 -0.72
C PRO A 58 -10.96 15.51 0.26
N SER A 59 -11.53 14.44 0.76
CA SER A 59 -12.59 14.47 1.78
C SER A 59 -12.15 14.95 3.16
N GLY A 60 -10.83 15.11 3.37
CA GLY A 60 -10.23 15.37 4.66
C GLY A 60 -9.90 14.12 5.47
N LEU A 61 -10.18 12.92 4.96
CA LEU A 61 -9.75 11.66 5.58
C LEU A 61 -8.22 11.59 5.54
N ARG A 62 -7.62 11.16 6.65
CA ARG A 62 -6.17 10.96 6.75
C ARG A 62 -5.85 9.47 6.74
N LEU A 63 -4.95 9.08 5.87
CA LEU A 63 -4.36 7.75 5.84
C LEU A 63 -2.91 7.85 6.34
N SER A 64 -2.45 6.82 7.02
CA SER A 64 -1.04 6.66 7.38
C SER A 64 -0.47 5.56 6.51
N LEU A 65 0.33 5.90 5.51
CA LEU A 65 1.02 4.94 4.67
C LEU A 65 2.19 4.37 5.46
N ILE A 66 2.25 3.04 5.56
CA ILE A 66 3.34 2.31 6.21
C ILE A 66 4.09 1.56 5.12
N ASP A 67 5.30 2.01 4.84
CA ASP A 67 6.16 1.37 3.86
C ASP A 67 6.94 0.23 4.49
N VAL A 68 6.82 -0.93 3.89
CA VAL A 68 7.48 -2.14 4.37
C VAL A 68 8.67 -2.44 3.46
N PRO A 69 9.92 -2.45 3.96
CA PRO A 69 11.07 -2.85 3.17
C PRO A 69 10.89 -4.27 2.62
N GLY A 70 11.22 -4.54 1.35
CA GLY A 70 10.92 -5.78 0.63
C GLY A 70 11.81 -6.99 0.94
N HIS A 71 12.31 -7.17 2.17
CA HIS A 71 13.21 -8.27 2.51
C HIS A 71 12.66 -9.18 3.61
N GLU A 72 13.08 -10.45 3.63
CA GLU A 72 12.68 -11.53 4.57
C GLU A 72 12.68 -11.16 6.07
N ARG A 73 13.45 -10.14 6.48
CA ARG A 73 13.45 -9.61 7.85
C ARG A 73 12.16 -8.93 8.27
N LEU A 74 11.27 -8.69 7.33
CA LEU A 74 10.04 -7.93 7.56
C LEU A 74 8.88 -8.72 8.11
N VAL A 75 8.89 -10.03 7.98
CA VAL A 75 7.84 -10.87 8.56
C VAL A 75 7.74 -10.57 10.07
N HIS A 76 8.86 -10.41 10.76
CA HIS A 76 8.87 -10.03 12.18
C HIS A 76 8.34 -8.62 12.42
N THR A 77 8.73 -7.65 11.61
CA THR A 77 8.28 -6.26 11.75
C THR A 77 6.81 -6.10 11.34
N MET A 78 6.35 -6.85 10.35
CA MET A 78 4.94 -6.90 9.97
C MET A 78 4.09 -7.54 11.07
N VAL A 79 4.52 -8.63 11.65
CA VAL A 79 3.80 -9.32 12.73
C VAL A 79 3.75 -8.48 14.00
N SER A 80 4.82 -7.79 14.37
CA SER A 80 4.81 -6.88 15.53
C SER A 80 4.04 -5.57 15.29
N GLY A 81 3.97 -5.10 14.04
CA GLY A 81 3.18 -3.92 13.64
C GLY A 81 1.77 -4.22 13.13
N ALA A 82 1.45 -5.49 12.89
CA ALA A 82 0.21 -5.94 12.22
C ALA A 82 -1.08 -5.67 13.00
N THR A 83 -0.99 -5.49 14.32
CA THR A 83 -2.14 -5.07 15.13
C THR A 83 -2.55 -3.64 14.80
N GLY A 84 -2.92 -3.40 13.53
CA GLY A 84 -3.31 -2.04 13.25
C GLY A 84 -3.38 -1.64 11.81
N ILE A 85 -3.17 -2.56 10.90
CA ILE A 85 -3.33 -2.32 9.46
C ILE A 85 -4.80 -2.50 9.11
N ASP A 86 -5.37 -1.54 8.42
CA ASP A 86 -6.78 -1.53 8.04
C ASP A 86 -6.98 -1.95 6.58
N LEU A 87 -6.01 -1.65 5.72
CA LEU A 87 -6.02 -2.01 4.30
C LEU A 87 -4.59 -2.08 3.74
N VAL A 88 -4.44 -2.68 2.58
CA VAL A 88 -3.17 -2.73 1.84
C VAL A 88 -3.25 -1.93 0.54
N LEU A 89 -2.19 -1.19 0.24
CA LEU A 89 -1.91 -0.69 -1.10
C LEU A 89 -0.87 -1.61 -1.73
N PHE A 90 -1.34 -2.50 -2.60
CA PHE A 90 -0.50 -3.46 -3.31
C PHE A 90 0.00 -2.83 -4.61
N VAL A 91 1.32 -2.71 -4.76
CA VAL A 91 1.93 -2.03 -5.90
C VAL A 91 2.57 -3.05 -6.82
N VAL A 92 2.21 -3.02 -8.10
CA VAL A 92 2.73 -3.88 -9.16
C VAL A 92 3.15 -2.98 -10.33
N ALA A 93 4.28 -3.27 -10.95
CA ALA A 93 4.69 -2.57 -12.16
C ALA A 93 4.08 -3.24 -13.40
N ALA A 94 3.50 -2.45 -14.30
CA ALA A 94 2.82 -2.95 -15.49
C ALA A 94 3.77 -3.65 -16.47
N ASP A 95 5.03 -3.25 -16.47
CA ASP A 95 6.09 -3.83 -17.31
C ASP A 95 6.70 -5.13 -16.76
N GLU A 96 6.46 -5.44 -15.46
CA GLU A 96 7.05 -6.61 -14.78
C GLU A 96 6.00 -7.65 -14.36
N GLY A 97 4.75 -7.21 -14.13
CA GLY A 97 3.68 -8.07 -13.61
C GLY A 97 3.90 -8.52 -12.16
N ILE A 98 3.19 -9.59 -11.76
CA ILE A 98 3.32 -10.14 -10.39
C ILE A 98 4.57 -11.03 -10.30
N MET A 99 5.53 -10.58 -9.52
CA MET A 99 6.77 -11.27 -9.23
C MET A 99 6.61 -12.29 -8.07
N PRO A 100 7.50 -13.30 -7.94
CA PRO A 100 7.41 -14.29 -6.86
C PRO A 100 7.29 -13.68 -5.46
N GLN A 101 7.98 -12.58 -5.20
CA GLN A 101 7.93 -11.89 -3.91
C GLN A 101 6.64 -11.09 -3.70
N SER A 102 5.98 -10.67 -4.77
CA SER A 102 4.64 -10.11 -4.68
C SER A 102 3.66 -11.15 -4.12
N ARG A 103 3.80 -12.41 -4.54
CA ARG A 103 3.03 -13.55 -4.00
C ARG A 103 3.33 -13.82 -2.52
N GLU A 104 4.59 -13.69 -2.10
CA GLU A 104 4.97 -13.79 -0.68
C GLU A 104 4.30 -12.69 0.15
N HIS A 105 4.27 -11.46 -0.36
CA HIS A 105 3.58 -10.36 0.31
C HIS A 105 2.07 -10.58 0.41
N LEU A 106 1.43 -11.10 -0.64
CA LEU A 106 0.01 -11.47 -0.59
C LEU A 106 -0.25 -12.56 0.46
N ALA A 107 0.59 -13.59 0.51
CA ALA A 107 0.47 -14.64 1.53
C ALA A 107 0.65 -14.08 2.96
N ILE A 108 1.51 -13.08 3.15
CA ILE A 108 1.65 -12.41 4.43
C ILE A 108 0.40 -11.58 4.77
N CYS A 109 -0.19 -10.88 3.80
CA CYS A 109 -1.45 -10.16 4.00
C CYS A 109 -2.58 -11.11 4.42
N ASP A 110 -2.67 -12.30 3.80
CA ASP A 110 -3.60 -13.36 4.17
C ASP A 110 -3.40 -13.80 5.63
N LEU A 111 -2.15 -14.08 6.03
CA LEU A 111 -1.81 -14.47 7.40
C LEU A 111 -2.14 -13.40 8.43
N LEU A 112 -2.04 -12.13 8.05
CA LEU A 112 -2.37 -10.99 8.90
C LEU A 112 -3.87 -10.69 8.96
N GLY A 113 -4.68 -11.39 8.17
CA GLY A 113 -6.13 -11.18 8.09
C GLY A 113 -6.49 -9.83 7.49
N ILE A 114 -5.68 -9.30 6.58
CA ILE A 114 -5.99 -8.06 5.87
C ILE A 114 -6.87 -8.43 4.67
N GLU A 115 -8.15 -8.12 4.74
CA GLU A 115 -9.14 -8.52 3.74
C GLU A 115 -9.46 -7.41 2.72
N ARG A 116 -8.76 -6.28 2.80
CA ARG A 116 -9.08 -5.09 2.00
C ARG A 116 -7.82 -4.45 1.43
N GLY A 117 -7.95 -3.97 0.22
CA GLY A 117 -6.85 -3.26 -0.42
C GLY A 117 -7.20 -2.67 -1.76
N VAL A 118 -6.24 -1.96 -2.29
CA VAL A 118 -6.25 -1.39 -3.63
C VAL A 118 -4.95 -1.78 -4.32
N VAL A 119 -5.02 -2.12 -5.59
CA VAL A 119 -3.83 -2.40 -6.40
C VAL A 119 -3.49 -1.17 -7.22
N ALA A 120 -2.26 -0.69 -7.08
CA ALA A 120 -1.70 0.31 -7.97
C ALA A 120 -0.83 -0.38 -9.03
N LEU A 121 -1.30 -0.37 -10.28
CA LEU A 121 -0.53 -0.87 -11.42
C LEU A 121 0.32 0.28 -11.98
N THR A 122 1.57 0.35 -11.53
CA THR A 122 2.48 1.47 -11.82
C THR A 122 3.11 1.37 -13.19
N LYS A 123 3.81 2.45 -13.62
CA LYS A 123 4.43 2.58 -14.94
C LYS A 123 3.44 2.42 -16.10
N ALA A 124 2.19 2.82 -15.91
CA ALA A 124 1.17 2.76 -16.95
C ALA A 124 1.53 3.58 -18.20
N ASP A 125 2.41 4.56 -18.04
CA ASP A 125 2.97 5.37 -19.14
C ASP A 125 4.12 4.70 -19.92
N ALA A 126 4.68 3.61 -19.38
CA ALA A 126 5.82 2.91 -19.97
C ALA A 126 5.43 1.71 -20.86
N VAL A 127 4.16 1.34 -20.85
CA VAL A 127 3.62 0.22 -21.63
C VAL A 127 2.55 0.70 -22.59
N ASP A 128 2.35 -0.03 -23.71
CA ASP A 128 1.24 0.27 -24.60
C ASP A 128 -0.11 -0.16 -24.00
N PRO A 129 -1.24 0.36 -24.53
CA PRO A 129 -2.56 0.09 -23.97
C PRO A 129 -2.94 -1.39 -23.93
N ASP A 130 -2.57 -2.17 -24.94
CA ASP A 130 -2.89 -3.60 -25.04
C ASP A 130 -2.12 -4.38 -23.96
N LEU A 131 -0.86 -4.05 -23.75
CA LEU A 131 -0.04 -4.64 -22.68
C LEU A 131 -0.54 -4.24 -21.29
N LEU A 132 -1.00 -2.99 -21.13
CA LEU A 132 -1.58 -2.52 -19.89
C LEU A 132 -2.85 -3.30 -19.53
N GLU A 133 -3.74 -3.54 -20.50
CA GLU A 133 -4.95 -4.34 -20.32
C GLU A 133 -4.60 -5.79 -19.95
N LEU A 134 -3.62 -6.39 -20.64
CA LEU A 134 -3.14 -7.73 -20.32
C LEU A 134 -2.58 -7.80 -18.90
N ALA A 135 -1.77 -6.84 -18.50
CA ALA A 135 -1.22 -6.79 -17.13
C ALA A 135 -2.32 -6.65 -16.07
N GLN A 136 -3.39 -5.89 -16.35
CA GLN A 136 -4.54 -5.81 -15.45
C GLN A 136 -5.27 -7.15 -15.30
N LEU A 137 -5.45 -7.90 -16.41
CA LEU A 137 -6.09 -9.21 -16.38
C LEU A 137 -5.24 -10.23 -15.61
N GLU A 138 -3.92 -10.27 -15.86
CA GLU A 138 -3.00 -11.17 -15.15
C GLU A 138 -3.00 -10.88 -13.65
N VAL A 139 -2.96 -9.61 -13.26
CA VAL A 139 -3.02 -9.20 -11.86
C VAL A 139 -4.36 -9.62 -11.25
N ALA A 140 -5.48 -9.41 -11.93
CA ALA A 140 -6.80 -9.79 -11.44
C ALA A 140 -6.90 -11.30 -11.21
N GLU A 141 -6.40 -12.12 -12.14
CA GLU A 141 -6.40 -13.59 -12.05
C GLU A 141 -5.56 -14.08 -10.84
N GLU A 142 -4.39 -13.50 -10.64
CA GLU A 142 -3.52 -13.86 -9.50
C GLU A 142 -4.16 -13.48 -8.15
N LEU A 143 -4.94 -12.40 -8.11
CA LEU A 143 -5.60 -11.97 -6.88
C LEU A 143 -6.83 -12.80 -6.52
N GLU A 144 -7.45 -13.51 -7.46
CA GLU A 144 -8.70 -14.26 -7.21
C GLU A 144 -8.62 -15.22 -6.02
N ARG A 145 -7.42 -15.75 -5.74
CA ARG A 145 -7.16 -16.73 -4.68
C ARG A 145 -6.50 -16.15 -3.44
N THR A 146 -6.53 -14.83 -3.30
CA THR A 146 -5.86 -14.11 -2.21
C THR A 146 -6.85 -13.27 -1.41
N CYS A 147 -6.40 -12.69 -0.29
CA CYS A 147 -7.15 -11.72 0.51
C CYS A 147 -7.61 -10.49 -0.27
N LEU A 148 -7.01 -10.22 -1.43
CA LEU A 148 -7.34 -9.08 -2.29
C LEU A 148 -8.23 -9.46 -3.49
N SER A 149 -8.93 -10.58 -3.43
CA SER A 149 -9.90 -10.96 -4.47
C SER A 149 -10.93 -9.85 -4.67
N GLY A 150 -11.09 -9.42 -5.92
CA GLY A 150 -12.00 -8.32 -6.26
C GLY A 150 -11.53 -6.91 -5.88
N ALA A 151 -10.29 -6.76 -5.40
CA ALA A 151 -9.73 -5.43 -5.12
C ALA A 151 -9.64 -4.59 -6.41
N PRO A 152 -9.93 -3.28 -6.35
CA PRO A 152 -9.80 -2.41 -7.51
C PRO A 152 -8.33 -2.32 -7.95
N ILE A 153 -8.11 -2.48 -9.26
CA ILE A 153 -6.80 -2.34 -9.91
C ILE A 153 -6.79 -1.01 -10.65
N VAL A 154 -5.93 -0.09 -10.22
CA VAL A 154 -5.85 1.27 -10.77
C VAL A 154 -4.52 1.45 -11.48
N PRO A 155 -4.53 1.61 -12.83
CA PRO A 155 -3.33 1.98 -13.57
C PRO A 155 -2.89 3.40 -13.23
N VAL A 156 -1.60 3.55 -12.88
CA VAL A 156 -1.04 4.83 -12.47
C VAL A 156 0.33 5.08 -13.07
N SER A 157 0.63 6.34 -13.30
CA SER A 157 1.99 6.80 -13.54
C SER A 157 2.36 7.88 -12.51
N ALA A 158 3.33 7.57 -11.69
CA ALA A 158 3.88 8.55 -10.76
C ALA A 158 4.67 9.65 -11.46
N LEU A 159 5.12 9.40 -12.69
CA LEU A 159 5.88 10.36 -13.50
C LEU A 159 4.98 11.41 -14.14
N THR A 160 3.87 10.97 -14.74
CA THR A 160 2.94 11.85 -15.47
C THR A 160 1.78 12.35 -14.59
N GLY A 161 1.55 11.71 -13.45
CA GLY A 161 0.39 11.96 -12.58
C GLY A 161 -0.88 11.23 -13.00
N GLN A 162 -0.85 10.46 -14.09
CA GLN A 162 -2.00 9.68 -14.56
C GLN A 162 -2.49 8.70 -13.49
N GLY A 163 -3.80 8.62 -13.30
CA GLY A 163 -4.45 7.65 -12.41
C GLY A 163 -4.28 7.93 -10.91
N LEU A 164 -3.56 8.99 -10.49
CA LEU A 164 -3.32 9.27 -9.08
C LEU A 164 -4.59 9.70 -8.34
N ASP A 165 -5.48 10.42 -8.99
CA ASP A 165 -6.74 10.86 -8.37
C ASP A 165 -7.72 9.69 -8.25
N GLU A 166 -7.76 8.81 -9.24
CA GLU A 166 -8.50 7.55 -9.21
C GLU A 166 -7.97 6.63 -8.09
N LEU A 167 -6.65 6.55 -7.92
CA LEU A 167 -6.04 5.79 -6.84
C LEU A 167 -6.41 6.37 -5.47
N ARG A 168 -6.40 7.71 -5.32
CA ARG A 168 -6.85 8.36 -4.08
C ARG A 168 -8.31 8.06 -3.78
N ALA A 169 -9.17 8.12 -4.80
CA ALA A 169 -10.60 7.81 -4.66
C ALA A 169 -10.83 6.34 -4.27
N ALA A 170 -10.10 5.40 -4.88
CA ALA A 170 -10.18 3.98 -4.54
C ALA A 170 -9.71 3.70 -3.10
N LEU A 171 -8.59 4.31 -2.68
CA LEU A 171 -8.10 4.22 -1.30
C LEU A 171 -9.11 4.80 -0.29
N GLU A 172 -9.76 5.90 -0.64
CA GLU A 172 -10.79 6.52 0.19
C GLU A 172 -12.01 5.62 0.35
N ALA A 173 -12.53 5.08 -0.75
CA ALA A 173 -13.66 4.16 -0.74
C ALA A 173 -13.34 2.93 0.13
N CYS A 174 -12.19 2.31 -0.08
CA CYS A 174 -11.73 1.16 0.67
C CYS A 174 -11.58 1.46 2.17
N ALA A 175 -11.03 2.63 2.52
CA ALA A 175 -10.85 3.04 3.91
C ALA A 175 -12.18 3.35 4.62
N LEU A 176 -13.18 3.89 3.91
CA LEU A 176 -14.50 4.17 4.46
C LEU A 176 -15.30 2.89 4.74
N GLU A 177 -15.06 1.83 4.00
CA GLU A 177 -15.66 0.51 4.21
C GLU A 177 -14.98 -0.28 5.33
N ALA A 178 -13.74 0.09 5.70
CA ALA A 178 -13.03 -0.57 6.78
C ALA A 178 -13.83 -0.47 8.10
N PRO A 179 -13.91 -1.55 8.90
CA PRO A 179 -14.62 -1.51 10.17
C PRO A 179 -14.01 -0.42 11.06
N ALA A 180 -14.86 0.43 11.63
CA ALA A 180 -14.40 1.45 12.56
C ALA A 180 -13.69 0.74 13.73
N ARG A 181 -12.40 1.04 13.95
CA ARG A 181 -11.71 0.56 15.15
C ARG A 181 -12.45 1.07 16.36
N THR A 182 -13.08 0.17 17.07
CA THR A 182 -13.47 0.44 18.45
C THR A 182 -12.17 0.53 19.25
N LEU A 183 -11.85 1.72 19.74
CA LEU A 183 -10.89 1.84 20.82
C LEU A 183 -11.37 0.87 21.90
N ARG A 184 -10.63 -0.21 22.13
CA ARG A 184 -10.94 -1.09 23.27
C ARG A 184 -10.75 -0.25 24.51
N ASP A 185 -11.83 -0.05 25.27
CA ASP A 185 -11.76 0.46 26.64
C ASP A 185 -11.01 -0.59 27.47
N GLY A 186 -9.71 -0.40 27.60
CA GLY A 186 -8.83 -1.30 28.33
C GLY A 186 -7.44 -0.67 28.49
N PRO A 187 -6.59 -1.22 29.33
CA PRO A 187 -5.24 -0.71 29.52
C PRO A 187 -4.49 -0.71 28.18
N ALA A 188 -3.82 0.40 27.87
CA ALA A 188 -3.00 0.52 26.69
C ALA A 188 -1.83 -0.48 26.78
N TRP A 189 -1.73 -1.37 25.81
CA TRP A 189 -0.57 -2.24 25.65
C TRP A 189 0.43 -1.55 24.74
N LEU A 190 1.58 -1.21 25.30
CA LEU A 190 2.76 -0.78 24.54
C LEU A 190 3.68 -1.99 24.43
N ALA A 191 3.95 -2.44 23.22
CA ALA A 191 5.04 -3.38 23.00
C ALA A 191 6.34 -2.60 23.22
N VAL A 192 7.12 -2.99 24.21
CA VAL A 192 8.45 -2.46 24.48
C VAL A 192 9.42 -3.58 24.12
N ASP A 193 10.31 -3.30 23.13
CA ASP A 193 11.45 -4.16 22.82
C ASP A 193 12.58 -4.00 23.85
#